data_21641b1e3f43a49c135cc0023420e3bc
#
_entry.id   21641b1e3f43a49c135cc0023420e3bc
#
_cell.length_a   1.000
_cell.length_b   1.000
_cell.length_c   1.000
_cell.angle_alpha   90.00
_cell.angle_beta   90.00
_cell.angle_gamma   90.00
#
_symmetry.space_group_name_H-M   'P 1'
#
loop_
_entity.id
_entity.type
_entity.pdbx_description
1 polymer ?
#
loop_
_entity_poly.entity_id
_entity_poly.type
_entity_poly.pdbx_seq_one_letter_code
_entity_poly.pdbx_strand_id
1 'polypeptide(L)'
;MTFTAADALPAGTKVRYRLSGEIVGEEPVSGTNWTWKAPSTDFKGYMAELYRQENGTDVIVGTIAVDVSSHPARFPRYGFVADFDGDKTEEKTLEEMAYLNRHHINRVQLQDWHKKHHWPLGGTRTQLDEEYLDIANRPVHTSSVKNYIKAQQHFGMKSMFYNLCFGAVMDAASGGVMEAW
;
A
#
# COMPACT_ATOMS: atom_id res chain seq x y z
N MET A 1 -11.73 -15.51 -8.63
CA MET A 1 -10.34 -15.05 -8.44
C MET A 1 -9.43 -16.18 -8.91
N THR A 2 -8.37 -15.84 -9.65
CA THR A 2 -7.37 -16.81 -10.10
C THR A 2 -6.08 -16.60 -9.30
N PHE A 3 -5.50 -17.67 -8.82
CA PHE A 3 -4.21 -17.70 -8.16
C PHE A 3 -3.18 -18.33 -9.08
N THR A 4 -1.94 -17.89 -8.97
CA THR A 4 -0.81 -18.45 -9.70
C THR A 4 0.35 -18.64 -8.72
N ALA A 5 0.84 -19.85 -8.60
CA ALA A 5 2.08 -20.15 -7.89
C ALA A 5 3.26 -19.82 -8.80
N ALA A 6 4.31 -19.20 -8.22
CA ALA A 6 5.52 -18.86 -8.95
C ALA A 6 6.29 -20.12 -9.41
N ASP A 7 6.24 -21.17 -8.60
CA ASP A 7 6.92 -22.43 -8.82
C ASP A 7 5.95 -23.61 -8.87
N ALA A 8 6.43 -24.75 -9.37
CA ALA A 8 5.67 -25.99 -9.36
C ALA A 8 5.34 -26.41 -7.93
N LEU A 9 4.08 -26.71 -7.68
CA LEU A 9 3.62 -27.14 -6.36
C LEU A 9 3.98 -28.61 -6.13
N PRO A 10 4.36 -29.00 -4.90
CA PRO A 10 4.58 -30.38 -4.55
C PRO A 10 3.34 -31.25 -4.80
N ALA A 11 3.55 -32.52 -5.17
CA ALA A 11 2.45 -33.47 -5.36
C ALA A 11 1.59 -33.59 -4.07
N GLY A 12 0.28 -33.69 -4.26
CA GLY A 12 -0.69 -33.80 -3.16
C GLY A 12 -0.98 -32.46 -2.46
N THR A 13 -0.52 -31.32 -3.01
CA THR A 13 -0.87 -30.00 -2.47
C THR A 13 -2.36 -29.76 -2.59
N LYS A 14 -2.94 -29.23 -1.52
CA LYS A 14 -4.30 -28.72 -1.42
C LYS A 14 -4.26 -27.24 -1.07
N VAL A 15 -5.35 -26.56 -1.34
CA VAL A 15 -5.60 -25.20 -0.81
C VAL A 15 -6.78 -25.25 0.15
N ARG A 16 -6.66 -24.56 1.26
CA ARG A 16 -7.78 -24.26 2.16
C ARG A 16 -7.93 -22.76 2.33
N TYR A 17 -9.17 -22.35 2.45
CA TYR A 17 -9.53 -20.95 2.64
C TYR A 17 -10.02 -20.77 4.06
N ARG A 18 -9.42 -19.81 4.79
CA ARG A 18 -9.79 -19.50 6.16
C ARG A 18 -10.44 -18.13 6.27
N LEU A 19 -11.45 -18.05 7.11
CA LEU A 19 -12.04 -16.80 7.58
C LEU A 19 -12.00 -16.79 9.11
N SER A 20 -11.31 -15.81 9.69
CA SER A 20 -11.15 -15.70 11.15
C SER A 20 -10.64 -16.99 11.83
N GLY A 21 -9.75 -17.72 11.15
CA GLY A 21 -9.19 -18.99 11.64
C GLY A 21 -9.94 -20.25 11.21
N GLU A 22 -11.24 -20.14 10.90
CA GLU A 22 -12.08 -21.26 10.50
C GLU A 22 -11.88 -21.63 9.02
N ILE A 23 -11.84 -22.92 8.69
CA ILE A 23 -11.78 -23.39 7.31
C ILE A 23 -13.17 -23.27 6.69
N VAL A 24 -13.29 -22.44 5.64
CA VAL A 24 -14.55 -22.19 4.92
C VAL A 24 -14.60 -22.86 3.54
N GLY A 25 -13.51 -23.48 3.13
CA GLY A 25 -13.43 -24.25 1.88
C GLY A 25 -12.06 -24.92 1.75
N GLU A 26 -12.04 -26.02 1.02
CA GLU A 26 -10.83 -26.79 0.73
C GLU A 26 -10.97 -27.49 -0.61
N GLU A 27 -9.89 -27.51 -1.39
CA GLU A 27 -9.85 -28.21 -2.67
C GLU A 27 -8.43 -28.66 -3.02
N PRO A 28 -8.27 -29.74 -3.82
CA PRO A 28 -6.97 -30.13 -4.35
C PRO A 28 -6.51 -29.11 -5.39
N VAL A 29 -5.19 -28.87 -5.45
CA VAL A 29 -4.58 -28.03 -6.48
C VAL A 29 -3.77 -28.91 -7.42
N SER A 30 -4.05 -28.79 -8.72
CA SER A 30 -3.27 -29.42 -9.77
C SER A 30 -2.62 -28.36 -10.66
N GLY A 31 -1.31 -28.45 -10.86
CA GLY A 31 -0.55 -27.44 -11.60
C GLY A 31 -0.25 -26.19 -10.77
N THR A 32 0.03 -25.08 -11.45
CA THR A 32 0.41 -23.81 -10.82
C THR A 32 -0.72 -22.79 -10.77
N ASN A 33 -1.86 -23.07 -11.38
CA ASN A 33 -3.00 -22.16 -11.42
C ASN A 33 -4.25 -22.84 -10.90
N TRP A 34 -5.01 -22.10 -10.08
CA TRP A 34 -6.35 -22.54 -9.64
C TRP A 34 -7.27 -21.33 -9.47
N THR A 35 -8.56 -21.61 -9.43
CA THR A 35 -9.58 -20.55 -9.34
C THR A 35 -10.46 -20.80 -8.14
N TRP A 36 -10.64 -19.76 -7.33
CA TRP A 36 -11.59 -19.77 -6.23
C TRP A 36 -12.72 -18.77 -6.47
N LYS A 37 -13.95 -19.20 -6.25
CA LYS A 37 -15.10 -18.32 -6.22
C LYS A 37 -15.29 -17.81 -4.80
N ALA A 38 -14.70 -16.66 -4.51
CA ALA A 38 -14.86 -16.02 -3.21
C ALA A 38 -16.34 -15.77 -2.89
N PRO A 39 -16.78 -15.94 -1.63
CA PRO A 39 -18.11 -15.54 -1.21
C PRO A 39 -18.37 -14.05 -1.51
N SER A 40 -19.62 -13.72 -1.80
CA SER A 40 -20.01 -12.33 -2.12
C SER A 40 -20.28 -11.46 -0.89
N THR A 41 -20.14 -12.01 0.31
CA THR A 41 -20.30 -11.25 1.56
C THR A 41 -19.18 -10.25 1.70
N ASP A 42 -19.55 -8.99 1.74
CA ASP A 42 -18.64 -7.85 1.73
C ASP A 42 -17.85 -7.69 3.05
N PHE A 43 -16.70 -7.03 2.94
CA PHE A 43 -15.79 -6.69 4.03
C PHE A 43 -15.29 -7.89 4.81
N LYS A 44 -14.82 -8.92 4.09
CA LYS A 44 -14.20 -10.12 4.67
C LYS A 44 -12.77 -10.28 4.18
N GLY A 45 -11.89 -10.63 5.10
CA GLY A 45 -10.51 -11.01 4.81
C GLY A 45 -10.33 -12.51 4.95
N TYR A 46 -9.88 -13.15 3.89
CA TYR A 46 -9.60 -14.58 3.86
C TYR A 46 -8.10 -14.84 3.80
N MET A 47 -7.69 -16.00 4.28
CA MET A 47 -6.36 -16.55 4.05
C MET A 47 -6.49 -17.78 3.17
N ALA A 48 -5.82 -17.80 2.02
CA ALA A 48 -5.63 -19.04 1.25
C ALA A 48 -4.31 -19.66 1.67
N GLU A 49 -4.35 -20.88 2.18
CA GLU A 49 -3.18 -21.66 2.59
C GLU A 49 -3.01 -22.85 1.66
N LEU A 50 -1.89 -22.89 0.95
CA LEU A 50 -1.43 -24.09 0.25
C LEU A 50 -0.73 -24.98 1.27
N TYR A 51 -1.14 -26.24 1.35
CA TYR A 51 -0.57 -27.19 2.28
C TYR A 51 -0.55 -28.59 1.70
N ARG A 52 0.26 -29.46 2.27
CA ARG A 52 0.26 -30.89 2.02
C ARG A 52 0.37 -31.64 3.34
N GLN A 53 0.00 -32.89 3.35
CA GLN A 53 0.18 -33.74 4.52
C GLN A 53 1.48 -34.52 4.46
N GLU A 54 2.27 -34.44 5.50
CA GLU A 54 3.47 -35.22 5.71
C GLU A 54 3.39 -35.93 7.06
N ASN A 55 3.39 -37.26 7.05
CA ASN A 55 3.31 -38.08 8.27
C ASN A 55 2.12 -37.69 9.18
N GLY A 56 0.98 -37.36 8.59
CA GLY A 56 -0.23 -36.97 9.31
C GLY A 56 -0.23 -35.52 9.83
N THR A 57 0.79 -34.73 9.48
CA THR A 57 0.89 -33.31 9.85
C THR A 57 0.77 -32.44 8.61
N ASP A 58 0.04 -31.33 8.75
CA ASP A 58 -0.07 -30.33 7.69
C ASP A 58 1.22 -29.50 7.60
N VAL A 59 1.81 -29.51 6.43
CA VAL A 59 2.96 -28.65 6.09
C VAL A 59 2.49 -27.55 5.14
N ILE A 60 2.56 -26.30 5.59
CA ILE A 60 2.20 -25.13 4.80
C ILE A 60 3.32 -24.86 3.78
N VAL A 61 2.95 -24.82 2.50
CA VAL A 61 3.89 -24.53 1.39
C VAL A 61 3.75 -23.11 0.85
N GLY A 62 2.66 -22.42 1.16
CA GLY A 62 2.45 -21.03 0.77
C GLY A 62 1.16 -20.46 1.35
N THR A 63 1.12 -19.14 1.49
CA THR A 63 -0.06 -18.43 1.96
C THR A 63 -0.25 -17.13 1.18
N ILE A 64 -1.50 -16.71 1.02
CA ILE A 64 -1.85 -15.39 0.48
C ILE A 64 -3.15 -14.89 1.11
N ALA A 65 -3.17 -13.60 1.42
CA ALA A 65 -4.38 -12.93 1.88
C ALA A 65 -5.29 -12.56 0.70
N VAL A 66 -6.59 -12.64 0.92
CA VAL A 66 -7.62 -12.25 -0.05
C VAL A 66 -8.64 -11.36 0.61
N ASP A 67 -8.82 -10.15 0.12
CA ASP A 67 -9.87 -9.25 0.58
C ASP A 67 -11.08 -9.31 -0.34
N VAL A 68 -12.24 -9.51 0.24
CA VAL A 68 -13.53 -9.38 -0.45
C VAL A 68 -14.19 -8.10 0.01
N SER A 69 -14.24 -7.12 -0.88
CA SER A 69 -14.78 -5.80 -0.59
C SER A 69 -15.29 -5.11 -1.85
N SER A 70 -16.51 -4.62 -1.82
CA SER A 70 -17.08 -3.76 -2.87
C SER A 70 -16.53 -2.34 -2.80
N HIS A 71 -15.88 -1.96 -1.69
CA HIS A 71 -15.35 -0.62 -1.49
C HIS A 71 -13.97 -0.66 -0.83
N PRO A 72 -12.89 -0.38 -1.58
CA PRO A 72 -11.51 -0.54 -1.09
C PRO A 72 -11.18 0.35 0.12
N ALA A 73 -11.94 1.45 0.34
CA ALA A 73 -11.75 2.30 1.51
C ALA A 73 -12.19 1.66 2.83
N ARG A 74 -13.01 0.61 2.79
CA ARG A 74 -13.48 -0.10 3.98
C ARG A 74 -12.53 -1.18 4.49
N PHE A 75 -11.55 -1.57 3.68
CA PHE A 75 -10.41 -2.41 4.05
C PHE A 75 -9.09 -1.73 3.67
N PRO A 76 -8.81 -0.54 4.23
CA PRO A 76 -7.59 0.14 3.90
C PRO A 76 -6.41 -0.62 4.53
N ARG A 77 -5.40 -0.88 3.70
CA ARG A 77 -4.09 -1.34 4.11
C ARG A 77 -3.11 -0.24 3.85
N TYR A 78 -2.61 0.36 4.90
CA TYR A 78 -1.79 1.55 4.84
C TYR A 78 -0.30 1.21 4.75
N GLY A 79 0.38 1.94 3.88
CA GLY A 79 1.81 2.09 3.88
C GLY A 79 2.17 3.56 3.85
N PHE A 80 3.43 3.89 3.98
CA PHE A 80 3.93 5.24 3.80
C PHE A 80 5.32 5.26 3.16
N VAL A 81 5.65 6.37 2.53
CA VAL A 81 6.98 6.73 2.05
C VAL A 81 7.35 8.09 2.63
N ALA A 82 8.61 8.27 2.97
CA ALA A 82 9.11 9.46 3.66
C ALA A 82 10.43 9.99 3.08
N ASP A 83 10.84 9.47 1.95
CA ASP A 83 12.06 9.87 1.25
C ASP A 83 11.70 10.36 -0.15
N PHE A 84 11.97 11.63 -0.41
CA PHE A 84 11.65 12.33 -1.66
C PHE A 84 12.89 12.93 -2.29
N ASP A 85 14.05 12.37 -2.04
CA ASP A 85 15.30 12.84 -2.62
C ASP A 85 15.29 12.75 -4.16
N GLY A 86 16.14 13.53 -4.82
CA GLY A 86 16.16 13.66 -6.27
C GLY A 86 16.51 12.40 -7.04
N ASP A 87 16.95 11.35 -6.35
CA ASP A 87 17.24 10.05 -6.93
C ASP A 87 16.00 9.14 -7.09
N LYS A 88 14.82 9.56 -6.64
CA LYS A 88 13.54 8.81 -6.76
C LYS A 88 12.95 8.95 -8.16
N THR A 89 13.61 8.27 -9.12
CA THR A 89 13.16 8.21 -10.51
C THR A 89 11.82 7.50 -10.67
N GLU A 90 11.18 7.60 -11.84
CA GLU A 90 9.96 6.84 -12.14
C GLU A 90 10.16 5.34 -11.98
N GLU A 91 11.30 4.81 -12.39
CA GLU A 91 11.64 3.39 -12.28
C GLU A 91 11.77 2.93 -10.83
N LYS A 92 12.56 3.65 -10.01
CA LYS A 92 12.72 3.34 -8.58
C LYS A 92 11.40 3.40 -7.82
N THR A 93 10.61 4.45 -8.04
CA THR A 93 9.31 4.59 -7.35
C THR A 93 8.32 3.51 -7.78
N LEU A 94 8.36 3.09 -9.04
CA LEU A 94 7.54 1.98 -9.54
C LEU A 94 7.95 0.66 -8.86
N GLU A 95 9.23 0.39 -8.71
CA GLU A 95 9.75 -0.80 -8.03
C GLU A 95 9.35 -0.82 -6.53
N GLU A 96 9.51 0.30 -5.82
CA GLU A 96 9.10 0.44 -4.43
C GLU A 96 7.59 0.22 -4.26
N MET A 97 6.77 0.78 -5.16
CA MET A 97 5.32 0.58 -5.12
C MET A 97 4.91 -0.84 -5.52
N ALA A 98 5.64 -1.50 -6.42
CA ALA A 98 5.43 -2.91 -6.73
C ALA A 98 5.67 -3.79 -5.49
N TYR A 99 6.69 -3.46 -4.69
CA TYR A 99 6.95 -4.14 -3.43
C TYR A 99 5.77 -4.00 -2.45
N LEU A 100 5.28 -2.78 -2.24
CA LEU A 100 4.12 -2.53 -1.38
C LEU A 100 2.85 -3.21 -1.92
N ASN A 101 2.67 -3.23 -3.24
CA ASN A 101 1.53 -3.89 -3.87
C ASN A 101 1.51 -5.40 -3.62
N ARG A 102 2.67 -6.06 -3.63
CA ARG A 102 2.77 -7.49 -3.27
C ARG A 102 2.33 -7.78 -1.83
N HIS A 103 2.39 -6.79 -0.94
CA HIS A 103 1.89 -6.87 0.44
C HIS A 103 0.46 -6.37 0.58
N HIS A 104 -0.26 -6.22 -0.54
CA HIS A 104 -1.64 -5.77 -0.59
C HIS A 104 -1.89 -4.37 0.00
N ILE A 105 -0.85 -3.54 0.08
CA ILE A 105 -1.01 -2.12 0.45
C ILE A 105 -1.81 -1.43 -0.64
N ASN A 106 -2.88 -0.75 -0.27
CA ASN A 106 -3.78 -0.08 -1.21
C ASN A 106 -3.91 1.43 -0.98
N ARG A 107 -3.25 1.93 0.08
CA ARG A 107 -3.17 3.37 0.40
C ARG A 107 -1.77 3.69 0.90
N VAL A 108 -1.13 4.64 0.25
CA VAL A 108 0.23 5.04 0.59
C VAL A 108 0.24 6.52 0.95
N GLN A 109 0.68 6.80 2.16
CA GLN A 109 0.85 8.16 2.66
C GLN A 109 2.22 8.71 2.29
N LEU A 110 2.25 9.90 1.73
CA LEU A 110 3.44 10.70 1.58
C LEU A 110 3.71 11.38 2.92
N GLN A 111 4.63 10.80 3.70
CA GLN A 111 4.92 11.25 5.06
C GLN A 111 5.96 12.37 5.02
N ASP A 112 5.75 13.42 5.79
CA ASP A 112 6.69 14.56 5.94
C ASP A 112 7.14 15.21 4.61
N TRP A 113 6.29 15.19 3.61
CA TRP A 113 6.53 15.78 2.29
C TRP A 113 6.41 17.31 2.30
N HIS A 114 5.83 17.89 3.35
CA HIS A 114 5.39 19.27 3.40
C HIS A 114 6.49 20.23 3.88
N LYS A 115 6.52 21.43 3.29
CA LYS A 115 7.50 22.48 3.61
C LYS A 115 7.29 23.07 5.00
N LYS A 116 6.02 23.36 5.34
CA LYS A 116 5.58 23.86 6.65
C LYS A 116 4.22 23.26 6.98
N HIS A 117 3.89 23.15 8.25
CA HIS A 117 2.60 22.60 8.66
C HIS A 117 1.41 23.39 8.12
N HIS A 118 1.47 24.73 8.16
CA HIS A 118 0.41 25.59 7.65
C HIS A 118 0.54 25.92 6.15
N TRP A 119 1.68 25.62 5.52
CA TRP A 119 1.92 25.81 4.09
C TRP A 119 2.68 24.61 3.53
N PRO A 120 1.98 23.54 3.18
CA PRO A 120 2.62 22.29 2.84
C PRO A 120 3.36 22.29 1.50
N LEU A 121 2.96 23.14 0.56
CA LEU A 121 3.59 23.17 -0.76
C LEU A 121 4.93 23.91 -0.73
N GLY A 122 5.95 23.37 -1.40
CA GLY A 122 7.07 24.14 -1.89
C GLY A 122 6.61 25.04 -3.03
N GLY A 123 6.76 26.38 -2.89
CA GLY A 123 6.28 27.34 -3.88
C GLY A 123 4.81 27.74 -3.71
N THR A 124 4.12 27.91 -4.81
CA THR A 124 2.71 28.31 -4.87
C THR A 124 1.86 27.26 -5.58
N ARG A 125 0.53 27.41 -5.55
CA ARG A 125 -0.38 26.50 -6.27
C ARG A 125 -0.18 26.50 -7.79
N THR A 126 0.30 27.59 -8.34
CA THR A 126 0.53 27.78 -9.78
C THR A 126 1.97 27.53 -10.19
N GLN A 127 2.91 27.64 -9.26
CA GLN A 127 4.33 27.45 -9.51
C GLN A 127 4.95 26.74 -8.31
N LEU A 128 5.22 25.46 -8.47
CA LEU A 128 5.88 24.65 -7.45
C LEU A 128 7.39 24.85 -7.52
N ASP A 129 8.03 24.88 -6.35
CA ASP A 129 9.48 24.79 -6.28
C ASP A 129 9.91 23.40 -6.78
N GLU A 130 11.00 23.30 -7.53
CA GLU A 130 11.56 22.01 -7.93
C GLU A 130 12.10 21.24 -6.74
N GLU A 131 12.69 21.95 -5.80
CA GLU A 131 13.24 21.43 -4.55
C GLU A 131 12.93 22.38 -3.40
N TYR A 132 12.66 21.81 -2.23
CA TYR A 132 12.49 22.53 -0.97
C TYR A 132 12.90 21.64 0.20
N LEU A 133 13.06 22.25 1.39
CA LEU A 133 13.28 21.47 2.61
C LEU A 133 11.96 21.19 3.30
N ASP A 134 11.80 19.96 3.77
CA ASP A 134 10.66 19.57 4.61
C ASP A 134 10.79 20.12 6.04
N ILE A 135 9.83 19.77 6.89
CA ILE A 135 9.78 20.16 8.30
C ILE A 135 10.98 19.67 9.13
N ALA A 136 11.72 18.68 8.64
CA ALA A 136 12.90 18.10 9.28
C ALA A 136 14.20 18.53 8.58
N ASN A 137 14.14 19.54 7.69
CA ASN A 137 15.25 20.02 6.86
C ASN A 137 15.86 18.98 5.94
N ARG A 138 15.04 18.03 5.45
CA ARG A 138 15.44 17.08 4.42
C ARG A 138 15.03 17.59 3.03
N PRO A 139 15.81 17.31 1.97
CA PRO A 139 15.44 17.72 0.63
C PRO A 139 14.18 16.97 0.16
N VAL A 140 13.28 17.70 -0.46
CA VAL A 140 12.09 17.17 -1.14
C VAL A 140 12.11 17.67 -2.57
N HIS A 141 12.20 16.75 -3.52
CA HIS A 141 12.08 17.05 -4.93
C HIS A 141 10.64 16.84 -5.39
N THR A 142 10.05 17.86 -5.99
CA THR A 142 8.67 17.80 -6.50
C THR A 142 8.49 16.72 -7.57
N SER A 143 9.53 16.42 -8.35
CA SER A 143 9.55 15.31 -9.30
C SER A 143 9.38 13.96 -8.59
N SER A 144 10.08 13.74 -7.48
CA SER A 144 10.01 12.51 -6.69
C SER A 144 8.62 12.28 -6.10
N VAL A 145 8.00 13.34 -5.55
CA VAL A 145 6.60 13.29 -5.08
C VAL A 145 5.65 12.89 -6.22
N LYS A 146 5.81 13.48 -7.41
CA LYS A 146 4.99 13.15 -8.59
C LYS A 146 5.21 11.72 -9.05
N ASN A 147 6.45 11.23 -9.04
CA ASN A 147 6.79 9.86 -9.44
C ASN A 147 6.12 8.85 -8.51
N TYR A 148 6.14 9.07 -7.19
CA TYR A 148 5.41 8.21 -6.24
C TYR A 148 3.90 8.21 -6.52
N ILE A 149 3.30 9.36 -6.79
CA ILE A 149 1.86 9.43 -7.11
C ILE A 149 1.54 8.62 -8.36
N LYS A 150 2.35 8.77 -9.43
CA LYS A 150 2.18 8.00 -10.67
C LYS A 150 2.32 6.49 -10.41
N ALA A 151 3.35 6.08 -9.68
CA ALA A 151 3.60 4.68 -9.35
C ALA A 151 2.45 4.09 -8.51
N GLN A 152 1.93 4.83 -7.53
CA GLN A 152 0.75 4.43 -6.76
C GLN A 152 -0.48 4.26 -7.66
N GLN A 153 -0.73 5.20 -8.56
CA GLN A 153 -1.84 5.13 -9.51
C GLN A 153 -1.73 3.93 -10.45
N HIS A 154 -0.51 3.59 -10.90
CA HIS A 154 -0.25 2.42 -11.73
C HIS A 154 -0.75 1.12 -11.08
N PHE A 155 -0.57 0.96 -9.78
CA PHE A 155 -1.06 -0.19 -9.00
C PHE A 155 -2.48 -0.01 -8.43
N GLY A 156 -3.21 1.03 -8.82
CA GLY A 156 -4.56 1.30 -8.30
C GLY A 156 -4.60 1.73 -6.83
N MET A 157 -3.46 2.06 -6.24
CA MET A 157 -3.36 2.58 -4.88
C MET A 157 -3.89 4.02 -4.80
N LYS A 158 -4.27 4.44 -3.61
CA LYS A 158 -4.65 5.83 -3.33
C LYS A 158 -3.53 6.55 -2.61
N SER A 159 -3.14 7.68 -3.16
CA SER A 159 -2.19 8.60 -2.51
C SER A 159 -2.86 9.36 -1.40
N MET A 160 -2.18 9.45 -0.27
CA MET A 160 -2.59 10.23 0.88
C MET A 160 -1.46 11.19 1.22
N PHE A 161 -1.81 12.41 1.54
CA PHE A 161 -0.85 13.41 1.97
C PHE A 161 -0.93 13.57 3.47
N TYR A 162 0.19 13.33 4.15
CA TYR A 162 0.29 13.69 5.55
C TYR A 162 0.14 15.19 5.72
N ASN A 163 -0.68 15.62 6.64
CA ASN A 163 -0.85 17.00 6.99
C ASN A 163 -1.10 17.14 8.49
N LEU A 164 -0.26 17.91 9.17
CA LEU A 164 -0.43 18.19 10.58
C LEU A 164 -1.32 19.43 10.74
N CYS A 165 -2.63 19.19 10.87
CA CYS A 165 -3.61 20.27 10.99
C CYS A 165 -3.64 20.95 12.36
N PHE A 166 -2.93 20.41 13.37
CA PHE A 166 -2.86 20.98 14.72
C PHE A 166 -1.59 21.82 14.96
N GLY A 167 -0.69 21.86 13.98
CA GLY A 167 0.61 22.50 14.13
C GLY A 167 0.77 23.67 13.17
N ALA A 168 1.44 24.71 13.65
CA ALA A 168 1.96 25.79 12.86
C ALA A 168 3.38 26.13 13.34
N VAL A 169 4.24 26.58 12.45
CA VAL A 169 5.56 27.05 12.82
C VAL A 169 5.47 28.51 13.27
N MET A 170 6.50 29.00 13.96
CA MET A 170 6.50 30.32 14.59
C MET A 170 6.23 31.52 13.63
N ASP A 171 6.47 31.33 12.34
CA ASP A 171 6.23 32.34 11.30
C ASP A 171 4.83 32.20 10.63
N ALA A 172 3.95 31.40 11.19
CA ALA A 172 2.63 31.14 10.61
C ALA A 172 1.77 32.39 10.44
N ALA A 173 1.85 33.32 11.39
CA ALA A 173 1.12 34.60 11.31
C ALA A 173 1.54 35.40 10.08
N SER A 174 2.86 35.47 9.77
CA SER A 174 3.34 36.15 8.56
C SER A 174 2.95 35.45 7.28
N GLY A 175 2.65 34.15 7.34
CA GLY A 175 2.08 33.35 6.27
C GLY A 175 0.55 33.44 6.13
N GLY A 176 -0.10 34.35 6.92
CA GLY A 176 -1.55 34.59 6.84
C GLY A 176 -2.40 33.63 7.67
N VAL A 177 -1.80 32.85 8.56
CA VAL A 177 -2.55 32.05 9.54
C VAL A 177 -3.05 32.96 10.64
N MET A 178 -4.35 33.07 10.77
CA MET A 178 -4.96 33.89 11.84
C MET A 178 -5.05 33.05 13.12
N GLU A 179 -4.73 33.63 14.26
CA GLU A 179 -5.07 33.12 15.58
C GLU A 179 -6.59 33.26 15.78
N ALA A 180 -7.33 32.30 15.29
CA ALA A 180 -8.78 32.31 15.41
C ALA A 180 -9.25 31.12 16.26
N TRP A 181 -9.01 31.23 17.57
CA TRP A 181 -9.58 30.27 18.56
C TRP A 181 -9.95 31.00 19.82
#